data_38d74cfbf0838568968a1d182c9e1aba
#
_entry.id   38d74cfbf0838568968a1d182c9e1aba
#
_cell.length_a   1.000
_cell.length_b   1.000
_cell.length_c   1.000
_cell.angle_alpha   90.00
_cell.angle_beta   90.00
_cell.angle_gamma   90.00
#
_symmetry.space_group_name_H-M   'P 1'
#
loop_
_entity.id
_entity.type
_entity.pdbx_description
1 polymer ?
#
loop_
_entity_poly.entity_id
_entity_poly.type
_entity_poly.pdbx_seq_one_letter_code
_entity_poly.pdbx_strand_id
1 'polypeptide(L)'
;MWLAITEATIENGCLTSIAGSHREGPKVHCSNLAIAREPQVPDEVMAGREGTPLPVSKGGVVLFHKMNVHRALPNLSGGLRWSMDLRYHPVGQASGRPAFPGFVARSKADPQSELRDPQAWGDAWDTARDAVLSGRFTGRIFEDRRWNDAAVC
;
A
#
# COMPACT_ATOMS: atom_id res chain seq x y z
N MET A 1 -4.95 -3.94 3.70
CA MET A 1 -6.42 -3.97 3.61
C MET A 1 -6.87 -2.83 2.71
N TRP A 2 -7.75 -3.13 1.79
CA TRP A 2 -8.35 -2.15 0.88
C TRP A 2 -9.85 -2.14 1.12
N LEU A 3 -10.40 -0.98 1.47
CA LEU A 3 -11.83 -0.78 1.77
C LEU A 3 -12.48 0.02 0.65
N ALA A 4 -13.54 -0.49 0.06
CA ALA A 4 -14.34 0.22 -0.95
C ALA A 4 -15.28 1.22 -0.26
N ILE A 5 -14.99 2.51 -0.35
CA ILE A 5 -15.87 3.58 0.16
C ILE A 5 -17.05 3.78 -0.79
N THR A 6 -16.82 3.69 -2.08
CA THR A 6 -17.85 3.56 -3.12
C THR A 6 -17.81 2.17 -3.72
N GLU A 7 -18.84 1.77 -4.42
CA GLU A 7 -18.80 0.53 -5.20
C GLU A 7 -17.62 0.55 -6.18
N ALA A 8 -16.91 -0.56 -6.28
CA ALA A 8 -15.79 -0.75 -7.20
C ALA A 8 -16.16 -1.80 -8.25
N THR A 9 -16.34 -1.35 -9.48
CA THR A 9 -16.67 -2.19 -10.65
C THR A 9 -15.51 -2.24 -11.62
N ILE A 10 -15.56 -3.12 -12.60
CA ILE A 10 -14.57 -3.17 -13.68
C ILE A 10 -14.54 -1.83 -14.43
N GLU A 11 -15.71 -1.26 -14.69
CA GLU A 11 -15.86 -0.02 -15.44
C GLU A 11 -15.26 1.20 -14.72
N ASN A 12 -15.43 1.29 -13.38
CA ASN A 12 -14.91 2.42 -12.60
C ASN A 12 -13.52 2.16 -12.01
N GLY A 13 -12.84 1.10 -12.44
CA GLY A 13 -11.46 0.86 -12.06
C GLY A 13 -11.28 0.10 -10.75
N CYS A 14 -11.97 -1.04 -10.56
CA CYS A 14 -11.70 -1.92 -9.43
C CYS A 14 -10.24 -2.41 -9.43
N LEU A 15 -9.80 -3.01 -8.33
CA LEU A 15 -8.50 -3.65 -8.29
C LEU A 15 -8.47 -4.90 -9.17
N THR A 16 -7.29 -5.23 -9.65
CA THR A 16 -6.96 -6.53 -10.24
C THR A 16 -5.76 -7.12 -9.52
N SER A 17 -5.70 -8.42 -9.38
CA SER A 17 -4.67 -9.11 -8.61
C SER A 17 -4.21 -10.38 -9.29
N ILE A 18 -2.90 -10.65 -9.20
CA ILE A 18 -2.32 -11.90 -9.69
C ILE A 18 -2.31 -12.91 -8.55
N ALA A 19 -3.19 -13.90 -8.65
CA ALA A 19 -3.32 -14.94 -7.65
C ALA A 19 -2.00 -15.68 -7.43
N GLY A 20 -1.62 -15.88 -6.16
CA GLY A 20 -0.41 -16.60 -5.79
C GLY A 20 0.90 -15.81 -5.88
N SER A 21 0.91 -14.61 -6.48
CA SER A 21 2.12 -13.80 -6.67
C SER A 21 2.88 -13.47 -5.38
N HIS A 22 2.20 -13.46 -4.24
CA HIS A 22 2.82 -13.23 -2.93
C HIS A 22 3.87 -14.28 -2.54
N ARG A 23 3.84 -15.48 -3.15
CA ARG A 23 4.78 -16.58 -2.90
C ARG A 23 6.10 -16.40 -3.63
N GLU A 24 6.16 -15.49 -4.58
CA GLU A 24 7.33 -15.25 -5.44
C GLU A 24 8.30 -14.21 -4.86
N GLY A 25 8.02 -13.70 -3.67
CA GLY A 25 8.82 -12.66 -3.02
C GLY A 25 8.59 -11.26 -3.59
N PRO A 26 9.41 -10.29 -3.18
CA PRO A 26 9.29 -8.91 -3.64
C PRO A 26 9.68 -8.81 -5.12
N LYS A 27 8.93 -7.98 -5.85
CA LYS A 27 9.22 -7.66 -7.25
C LYS A 27 9.99 -6.35 -7.35
N VAL A 28 10.79 -6.20 -8.39
CA VAL A 28 11.44 -4.93 -8.74
C VAL A 28 10.34 -3.90 -9.05
N HIS A 29 10.54 -2.68 -8.56
CA HIS A 29 9.68 -1.54 -8.89
C HIS A 29 10.55 -0.45 -9.52
N CYS A 30 10.14 0.07 -10.64
CA CYS A 30 10.83 1.14 -11.34
C CYS A 30 10.12 2.47 -11.10
N SER A 31 10.88 3.53 -10.78
CA SER A 31 10.35 4.87 -10.52
C SER A 31 10.37 5.78 -11.74
N ASN A 32 11.06 5.38 -12.80
CA ASN A 32 11.33 6.16 -14.00
C ASN A 32 10.47 5.77 -15.21
N LEU A 33 9.44 4.96 -15.01
CA LEU A 33 8.50 4.63 -16.08
C LEU A 33 7.71 5.89 -16.45
N ALA A 34 7.79 6.29 -17.72
CA ALA A 34 7.26 7.55 -18.24
C ALA A 34 5.73 7.77 -18.02
N ILE A 35 5.02 6.76 -17.60
CA ILE A 35 3.56 6.73 -17.50
C ILE A 35 3.08 6.82 -16.04
N ALA A 36 3.95 6.57 -15.06
CA ALA A 36 3.54 6.44 -13.67
C ALA A 36 4.18 7.50 -12.78
N ARG A 37 3.34 8.21 -12.03
CA ARG A 37 3.80 9.09 -10.95
C ARG A 37 4.33 8.31 -9.74
N GLU A 38 4.04 7.02 -9.67
CA GLU A 38 4.45 6.13 -8.59
C GLU A 38 5.22 4.93 -9.17
N PRO A 39 6.17 4.40 -8.40
CA PRO A 39 6.95 3.25 -8.81
C PRO A 39 6.07 2.02 -9.06
N GLN A 40 6.29 1.35 -10.18
CA GLN A 40 5.51 0.20 -10.63
C GLN A 40 6.39 -1.02 -10.92
N VAL A 41 5.80 -2.20 -10.84
CA VAL A 41 6.43 -3.42 -11.35
C VAL A 41 6.38 -3.40 -12.88
N PRO A 42 7.52 -3.46 -13.59
CA PRO A 42 7.55 -3.48 -15.05
C PRO A 42 6.78 -4.66 -15.65
N ASP A 43 6.21 -4.45 -16.83
CA ASP A 43 5.46 -5.50 -17.54
C ASP A 43 6.34 -6.72 -17.86
N GLU A 44 7.63 -6.53 -18.14
CA GLU A 44 8.60 -7.60 -18.36
C GLU A 44 8.73 -8.53 -17.14
N VAL A 45 8.70 -7.96 -15.93
CA VAL A 45 8.72 -8.74 -14.69
C VAL A 45 7.42 -9.52 -14.49
N MET A 46 6.36 -9.05 -15.11
CA MET A 46 5.05 -9.72 -15.06
C MET A 46 4.94 -10.88 -16.04
N ALA A 47 5.82 -10.97 -17.04
CA ALA A 47 5.87 -12.04 -18.04
C ALA A 47 4.51 -12.32 -18.71
N GLY A 48 3.78 -11.26 -19.07
CA GLY A 48 2.48 -11.36 -19.72
C GLY A 48 1.32 -11.86 -18.84
N ARG A 49 1.53 -12.01 -17.53
CA ARG A 49 0.45 -12.44 -16.63
C ARG A 49 -0.55 -11.32 -16.41
N GLU A 50 -1.80 -11.64 -16.59
CA GLU A 50 -2.90 -10.71 -16.30
C GLU A 50 -3.48 -10.98 -14.91
N GLY A 51 -3.91 -9.91 -14.26
CA GLY A 51 -4.59 -10.01 -12.97
C GLY A 51 -6.08 -10.29 -13.14
N THR A 52 -6.65 -11.00 -12.21
CA THR A 52 -8.10 -11.19 -12.12
C THR A 52 -8.74 -9.94 -11.51
N PRO A 53 -9.75 -9.34 -12.17
CA PRO A 53 -10.50 -8.23 -11.60
C PRO A 53 -11.21 -8.63 -10.29
N LEU A 54 -11.25 -7.70 -9.36
CA LEU A 54 -11.85 -7.85 -8.03
C LEU A 54 -12.93 -6.79 -7.82
N PRO A 55 -14.12 -6.94 -8.39
CA PRO A 55 -15.24 -6.06 -8.07
C PRO A 55 -15.61 -6.17 -6.59
N VAL A 56 -15.87 -5.04 -5.94
CA VAL A 56 -16.16 -4.97 -4.50
C VAL A 56 -17.31 -4.02 -4.26
N SER A 57 -18.35 -4.49 -3.60
CA SER A 57 -19.47 -3.65 -3.19
C SER A 57 -19.03 -2.57 -2.20
N LYS A 58 -19.74 -1.45 -2.15
CA LYS A 58 -19.56 -0.41 -1.13
C LYS A 58 -19.51 -1.01 0.27
N GLY A 59 -18.49 -0.64 1.04
CA GLY A 59 -18.22 -1.17 2.38
C GLY A 59 -17.50 -2.53 2.40
N GLY A 60 -17.33 -3.16 1.25
CA GLY A 60 -16.57 -4.40 1.12
C GLY A 60 -15.06 -4.19 1.29
N VAL A 61 -14.36 -5.25 1.66
CA VAL A 61 -12.93 -5.23 1.98
C VAL A 61 -12.18 -6.29 1.22
N VAL A 62 -11.01 -5.94 0.70
CA VAL A 62 -10.03 -6.89 0.17
C VAL A 62 -8.80 -6.92 1.08
N LEU A 63 -8.37 -8.10 1.48
CA LEU A 63 -7.14 -8.30 2.25
C LEU A 63 -6.05 -8.82 1.34
N PHE A 64 -4.95 -8.09 1.22
CA PHE A 64 -3.78 -8.48 0.45
C PHE A 64 -2.61 -8.81 1.36
N HIS A 65 -1.88 -9.85 1.02
CA HIS A 65 -0.52 -10.02 1.52
C HIS A 65 0.37 -8.91 0.91
N LYS A 66 1.33 -8.39 1.67
CA LYS A 66 2.23 -7.29 1.25
C LYS A 66 2.99 -7.53 -0.06
N MET A 67 3.21 -8.79 -0.42
CA MET A 67 3.92 -9.21 -1.65
C MET A 67 2.96 -9.52 -2.80
N ASN A 68 1.66 -9.37 -2.61
CA ASN A 68 0.70 -9.67 -3.67
C ASN A 68 0.74 -8.58 -4.75
N VAL A 69 0.98 -8.99 -5.98
CA VAL A 69 0.99 -8.07 -7.12
C VAL A 69 -0.45 -7.72 -7.48
N HIS A 70 -0.73 -6.43 -7.49
CA HIS A 70 -2.05 -5.89 -7.78
C HIS A 70 -1.93 -4.49 -8.37
N ARG A 71 -2.94 -4.07 -9.09
CA ARG A 71 -3.09 -2.69 -9.60
C ARG A 71 -4.57 -2.32 -9.68
N ALA A 72 -4.88 -1.04 -9.85
CA ALA A 72 -6.21 -0.61 -10.24
C ALA A 72 -6.37 -0.75 -11.77
N LEU A 73 -7.56 -1.07 -12.23
CA LEU A 73 -7.96 -0.92 -13.63
C LEU A 73 -8.17 0.57 -13.95
N PRO A 74 -8.13 0.96 -15.23
CA PRO A 74 -8.53 2.30 -15.64
C PRO A 74 -9.98 2.59 -15.23
N ASN A 75 -10.25 3.81 -14.80
CA ASN A 75 -11.62 4.26 -14.61
C ASN A 75 -12.14 4.81 -15.94
N LEU A 76 -13.07 4.09 -16.56
CA LEU A 76 -13.71 4.44 -17.82
C LEU A 76 -15.13 4.99 -17.58
N SER A 77 -15.58 5.07 -16.32
CA SER A 77 -16.87 5.64 -15.95
C SER A 77 -16.80 7.17 -15.85
N GLY A 78 -17.94 7.82 -15.85
CA GLY A 78 -18.06 9.26 -15.57
C GLY A 78 -17.99 9.63 -14.09
N GLY A 79 -17.75 8.66 -13.18
CA GLY A 79 -17.79 8.82 -11.73
C GLY A 79 -16.45 8.64 -11.04
N LEU A 80 -16.45 8.82 -9.72
CA LEU A 80 -15.29 8.60 -8.86
C LEU A 80 -15.39 7.28 -8.13
N ARG A 81 -14.29 6.54 -8.07
CA ARG A 81 -14.11 5.39 -7.19
C ARG A 81 -13.24 5.79 -6.01
N TRP A 82 -13.80 5.72 -4.82
CA TRP A 82 -13.12 6.03 -3.57
C TRP A 82 -12.82 4.77 -2.79
N SER A 83 -11.62 4.71 -2.26
CA SER A 83 -11.16 3.61 -1.42
C SER A 83 -10.24 4.11 -0.33
N MET A 84 -10.07 3.31 0.72
CA MET A 84 -9.11 3.56 1.78
C MET A 84 -8.12 2.40 1.86
N ASP A 85 -6.83 2.73 1.83
CA ASP A 85 -5.75 1.78 2.02
C ASP A 85 -5.26 1.81 3.46
N LEU A 86 -5.38 0.67 4.14
CA LEU A 86 -4.88 0.48 5.51
C LEU A 86 -3.83 -0.62 5.51
N ARG A 87 -2.72 -0.38 6.20
CA ARG A 87 -1.62 -1.33 6.31
C ARG A 87 -1.46 -1.81 7.72
N TYR A 88 -1.48 -3.13 7.90
CA TYR A 88 -1.30 -3.79 9.18
C TYR A 88 -0.10 -4.73 9.12
N HIS A 89 0.59 -4.84 10.23
CA HIS A 89 1.67 -5.82 10.43
C HIS A 89 1.63 -6.31 11.88
N PRO A 90 2.21 -7.48 12.18
CA PRO A 90 2.32 -7.96 13.54
C PRO A 90 3.06 -6.96 14.46
N VAL A 91 2.65 -6.88 15.71
CA VAL A 91 3.35 -6.07 16.73
C VAL A 91 4.81 -6.53 16.81
N GLY A 92 5.74 -5.57 16.85
CA GLY A 92 7.19 -5.84 16.87
C GLY A 92 7.82 -6.08 15.50
N GLN A 93 7.05 -6.21 14.42
CA GLN A 93 7.59 -6.26 13.08
C GLN A 93 7.81 -4.85 12.52
N ALA A 94 8.93 -4.62 11.84
CA ALA A 94 9.17 -3.35 11.14
C ALA A 94 8.16 -3.14 10.01
N SER A 95 7.63 -1.92 9.93
CA SER A 95 6.66 -1.53 8.88
C SER A 95 7.28 -1.41 7.48
N GLY A 96 8.62 -1.26 7.39
CA GLY A 96 9.32 -0.87 6.17
C GLY A 96 9.14 0.61 5.79
N ARG A 97 8.57 1.41 6.68
CA ARG A 97 8.35 2.84 6.51
C ARG A 97 8.77 3.60 7.78
N PRO A 98 10.09 3.71 8.02
CA PRO A 98 10.62 4.21 9.30
C PRO A 98 10.26 5.67 9.59
N ALA A 99 9.95 6.47 8.57
CA ALA A 99 9.50 7.85 8.75
C ALA A 99 8.04 7.96 9.23
N PHE A 100 7.24 6.89 9.12
CA PHE A 100 5.83 6.94 9.45
C PHE A 100 5.56 6.38 10.84
N PRO A 101 4.67 7.00 11.63
CA PRO A 101 4.35 6.51 12.96
C PRO A 101 3.62 5.18 12.86
N GLY A 102 4.04 4.22 13.68
CA GLY A 102 3.33 2.97 13.91
C GLY A 102 2.63 2.99 15.26
N PHE A 103 1.51 2.29 15.37
CA PHE A 103 0.79 2.15 16.62
C PHE A 103 0.10 0.78 16.69
N VAL A 104 -0.22 0.35 17.89
CA VAL A 104 -0.96 -0.89 18.11
C VAL A 104 -2.43 -0.63 17.86
N ALA A 105 -2.94 -1.15 16.74
CA ALA A 105 -4.36 -1.04 16.41
C ALA A 105 -5.20 -2.06 17.19
N ARG A 106 -4.64 -3.26 17.45
CA ARG A 106 -5.30 -4.31 18.22
C ARG A 106 -4.25 -5.24 18.83
N SER A 107 -4.40 -5.55 20.12
CA SER A 107 -3.59 -6.55 20.81
C SER A 107 -4.46 -7.38 21.76
N LYS A 108 -4.51 -8.69 21.53
CA LYS A 108 -5.19 -9.60 22.46
C LYS A 108 -4.33 -9.86 23.71
N ALA A 109 -3.01 -9.84 23.55
CA ALA A 109 -2.07 -10.10 24.65
C ALA A 109 -1.94 -8.89 25.59
N ASP A 110 -2.02 -7.68 25.04
CA ASP A 110 -1.92 -6.43 25.78
C ASP A 110 -2.90 -5.38 25.25
N PRO A 111 -4.18 -5.44 25.67
CA PRO A 111 -5.19 -4.48 25.21
C PRO A 111 -4.93 -3.03 25.65
N GLN A 112 -4.12 -2.81 26.67
CA GLN A 112 -3.78 -1.47 27.15
C GLN A 112 -2.82 -0.74 26.22
N SER A 113 -2.07 -1.47 25.38
CA SER A 113 -1.18 -0.87 24.37
C SER A 113 -1.91 -0.33 23.13
N GLU A 114 -3.21 -0.61 23.00
CA GLU A 114 -3.99 -0.17 21.82
C GLU A 114 -4.16 1.35 21.80
N LEU A 115 -3.75 2.00 20.71
CA LEU A 115 -4.00 3.41 20.51
C LEU A 115 -5.48 3.65 20.16
N ARG A 116 -6.20 4.33 21.04
CA ARG A 116 -7.62 4.64 20.88
C ARG A 116 -7.91 6.15 20.86
N ASP A 117 -6.91 6.95 21.14
CA ASP A 117 -7.00 8.41 21.15
C ASP A 117 -6.70 8.97 19.75
N PRO A 118 -7.69 9.57 19.05
CA PRO A 118 -7.49 10.14 17.73
C PRO A 118 -6.56 11.37 17.74
N GLN A 119 -6.51 12.12 18.87
CA GLN A 119 -5.60 13.24 18.99
C GLN A 119 -4.15 12.76 19.04
N ALA A 120 -3.84 11.77 19.89
CA ALA A 120 -2.52 11.18 19.97
C ALA A 120 -2.06 10.57 18.63
N TRP A 121 -3.02 10.00 17.85
CA TRP A 121 -2.74 9.55 16.49
C TRP A 121 -2.37 10.72 15.56
N GLY A 122 -3.13 11.82 15.60
CA GLY A 122 -2.86 13.01 14.80
C GLY A 122 -1.49 13.62 15.15
N ASP A 123 -1.20 13.80 16.42
CA ASP A 123 0.07 14.36 16.92
C ASP A 123 1.29 13.53 16.49
N ALA A 124 1.15 12.20 16.45
CA ALA A 124 2.21 11.31 15.96
C ALA A 124 2.51 11.55 14.46
N TRP A 125 1.49 11.77 13.64
CA TRP A 125 1.66 12.10 12.22
C TRP A 125 2.26 13.48 12.02
N ASP A 126 1.82 14.50 12.77
CA ASP A 126 2.37 15.83 12.72
C ASP A 126 3.85 15.83 13.12
N THR A 127 4.20 15.14 14.18
CA THR A 127 5.59 14.96 14.63
C THR A 127 6.45 14.30 13.55
N ALA A 128 5.96 13.24 12.92
CA ALA A 128 6.67 12.52 11.86
C ALA A 128 6.88 13.41 10.62
N ARG A 129 5.84 14.14 10.21
CA ARG A 129 5.92 15.09 9.09
C ARG A 129 6.95 16.18 9.37
N ASP A 130 6.90 16.78 10.55
CA ASP A 130 7.80 17.87 10.93
C ASP A 130 9.26 17.39 11.05
N ALA A 131 9.49 16.15 11.47
CA ALA A 131 10.82 15.54 11.47
C ALA A 131 11.40 15.41 10.06
N VAL A 132 10.58 15.02 9.09
CA VAL A 132 11.00 14.91 7.68
C VAL A 132 11.24 16.30 7.08
N LEU A 133 10.30 17.24 7.23
CA LEU A 133 10.39 18.58 6.64
C LEU A 133 11.54 19.42 7.22
N SER A 134 11.86 19.26 8.49
CA SER A 134 12.97 19.96 9.15
C SER A 134 14.34 19.29 8.96
N GLY A 135 14.41 18.17 8.26
CA GLY A 135 15.66 17.41 8.08
C GLY A 135 16.14 16.68 9.34
N ARG A 136 15.37 16.64 10.40
CA ARG A 136 15.70 15.85 11.61
C ARG A 136 15.61 14.35 11.36
N PHE A 137 14.76 13.91 10.43
CA PHE A 137 14.75 12.54 9.97
C PHE A 137 15.78 12.37 8.85
N THR A 138 16.89 11.68 9.15
CA THR A 138 18.00 11.46 8.22
C THR A 138 17.97 10.07 7.55
N GLY A 139 17.02 9.24 7.91
CA GLY A 139 16.82 7.91 7.32
C GLY A 139 16.11 7.95 5.97
N ARG A 140 15.99 6.79 5.35
CA ARG A 140 15.15 6.64 4.16
C ARG A 140 13.67 6.60 4.58
N ILE A 141 12.82 7.34 3.86
CA ILE A 141 11.37 7.34 4.11
C ILE A 141 10.78 5.94 3.87
N PHE A 142 11.32 5.22 2.89
CA PHE A 142 10.95 3.84 2.58
C PHE A 142 12.19 2.95 2.61
N GLU A 143 12.05 1.70 3.06
CA GLU A 143 13.03 0.67 2.78
C GLU A 143 12.92 0.25 1.31
N ASP A 144 13.85 0.70 0.50
CA ASP A 144 13.83 0.57 -0.95
C ASP A 144 14.65 -0.61 -1.50
N ARG A 145 14.68 -1.73 -0.77
CA ARG A 145 15.30 -2.97 -1.28
C ARG A 145 14.71 -3.45 -2.61
N ARG A 146 13.57 -2.88 -2.98
CA ARG A 146 12.87 -3.15 -4.24
C ARG A 146 13.31 -2.24 -5.38
N TRP A 147 13.97 -1.14 -5.05
CA TRP A 147 14.42 -0.09 -5.96
C TRP A 147 15.91 -0.26 -6.19
N ASN A 148 16.31 -1.37 -6.75
CA ASN A 148 17.67 -1.53 -7.22
C ASN A 148 17.75 -1.03 -8.65
N ASP A 149 18.92 -0.58 -9.06
CA ASP A 149 19.22 -0.21 -10.43
C ASP A 149 19.21 -1.47 -11.33
N ALA A 150 18.06 -2.12 -11.37
CA ALA A 150 17.87 -3.32 -12.16
C ALA A 150 17.85 -2.93 -13.63
N ALA A 151 18.49 -3.73 -14.47
CA ALA A 151 18.55 -3.47 -15.91
C ALA A 151 17.17 -3.36 -16.58
N VAL A 152 16.12 -3.86 -15.93
CA VAL A 152 14.73 -3.76 -16.38
C VAL A 152 14.11 -2.38 -16.10
N CYS A 153 14.73 -1.56 -15.27
CA CYS A 153 14.34 -0.18 -15.01
C CYS A 153 15.10 0.80 -15.93
#